data_0215b4ffc5edca9cdfaad56a1106f3ac
#
_entry.id   0215b4ffc5edca9cdfaad56a1106f3ac
#
_cell.length_a   1.000
_cell.length_b   1.000
_cell.length_c   1.000
_cell.angle_alpha   90.00
_cell.angle_beta   90.00
_cell.angle_gamma   90.00
#
_symmetry.space_group_name_H-M   'P 1'
#
loop_
_entity.id
_entity.type
_entity.pdbx_description
1 polymer ?
#
loop_
_entity_poly.entity_id
_entity_poly.type
_entity_poly.pdbx_seq_one_letter_code
_entity_poly.pdbx_strand_id
1 'polypeptide(L)'
;YDTATGNLKNQLTDGTWVAGPVTKIDTIGRKMYFYGYGREKGIDPYYYILYEAQLDRPNAVRLLTPENASHDVSISPSYRYMVDSYSTVSQEPVNVVRNRNGKVIMTLEKPDLQPVYEMGWKAPERFKVKAADGVTDLYGVMWKPADFDSTKVYPIISNVYPGPFFEYVPTRFTINDVYNTRLAQLGFIVITVGHRGGTPMRGKAYHAYGYNNMRDYPLADDKYAIEQLAARYPFIDATKVGIYGHSGGGFMSAAAICTYPDFYSAAVSSAGNHDNRIYNKGFVEIHFGVDAVSYTHLRAHETLMNL
;
A
#
# COMPACT_ATOMS: atom_id res chain seq x y z
N TYR A 1 -6.46 -6.62 28.46
CA TYR A 1 -7.22 -5.98 29.54
C TYR A 1 -7.98 -7.01 30.35
N ASP A 2 -8.26 -6.67 31.58
CA ASP A 2 -9.21 -7.41 32.41
C ASP A 2 -10.63 -7.04 32.04
N THR A 3 -11.48 -8.00 31.72
CA THR A 3 -12.84 -7.73 31.22
C THR A 3 -13.80 -7.21 32.28
N ALA A 4 -13.53 -7.48 33.57
CA ALA A 4 -14.38 -7.03 34.69
C ALA A 4 -14.00 -5.61 35.14
N THR A 5 -12.72 -5.28 35.11
CA THR A 5 -12.21 -4.01 35.66
C THR A 5 -11.74 -3.01 34.62
N GLY A 6 -11.53 -3.44 33.36
CA GLY A 6 -10.95 -2.62 32.31
C GLY A 6 -9.45 -2.34 32.45
N ASN A 7 -8.80 -2.87 33.48
CA ASN A 7 -7.39 -2.63 33.74
C ASN A 7 -6.49 -3.33 32.70
N LEU A 8 -5.41 -2.66 32.30
CA LEU A 8 -4.38 -3.25 31.46
C LEU A 8 -3.67 -4.37 32.22
N LYS A 9 -3.69 -5.59 31.68
CA LYS A 9 -2.94 -6.73 32.22
C LYS A 9 -1.53 -6.79 31.65
N ASN A 10 -1.42 -6.88 30.33
CA ASN A 10 -0.15 -7.01 29.62
C ASN A 10 -0.16 -6.18 28.36
N GLN A 11 0.94 -5.52 28.05
CA GLN A 11 1.24 -4.99 26.73
C GLN A 11 1.96 -6.10 25.95
N LEU A 12 1.33 -6.61 24.88
CA LEU A 12 1.85 -7.76 24.13
C LEU A 12 2.92 -7.41 23.13
N THR A 13 2.90 -6.17 22.64
CA THR A 13 3.85 -5.68 21.63
C THR A 13 4.40 -4.34 22.04
N ASP A 14 5.68 -4.08 21.68
CA ASP A 14 6.36 -2.81 21.91
C ASP A 14 7.30 -2.48 20.74
N GLY A 15 7.65 -1.20 20.55
CA GLY A 15 8.56 -0.71 19.51
C GLY A 15 7.90 0.16 18.45
N THR A 16 8.69 0.55 17.44
CA THR A 16 8.32 1.50 16.38
C THR A 16 7.77 0.81 15.12
N TRP A 17 7.07 -0.28 15.28
CA TRP A 17 6.43 -1.07 14.22
C TRP A 17 4.92 -1.16 14.43
N VAL A 18 4.17 -1.68 13.47
CA VAL A 18 2.71 -1.78 13.55
C VAL A 18 2.28 -3.22 13.76
N ALA A 19 1.61 -3.49 14.89
CA ALA A 19 0.84 -4.71 15.10
C ALA A 19 -0.49 -4.57 14.34
N GLY A 20 -0.67 -5.43 13.35
CA GLY A 20 -1.83 -5.40 12.44
C GLY A 20 -2.95 -6.36 12.86
N PRO A 21 -3.74 -6.87 11.89
CA PRO A 21 -4.87 -7.72 12.18
C PRO A 21 -4.51 -9.00 12.94
N VAL A 22 -5.27 -9.29 13.98
CA VAL A 22 -5.21 -10.59 14.66
C VAL A 22 -5.89 -11.63 13.78
N THR A 23 -5.16 -12.71 13.46
CA THR A 23 -5.67 -13.79 12.61
C THR A 23 -6.30 -14.91 13.43
N LYS A 24 -5.73 -15.23 14.61
CA LYS A 24 -6.19 -16.29 15.45
C LYS A 24 -5.75 -16.14 16.92
N ILE A 25 -6.56 -16.65 17.84
CA ILE A 25 -6.24 -16.71 19.27
C ILE A 25 -6.37 -18.16 19.74
N ASP A 26 -5.28 -18.70 20.27
CA ASP A 26 -5.26 -19.98 20.98
C ASP A 26 -5.47 -19.71 22.47
N THR A 27 -6.70 -19.92 22.94
CA THR A 27 -7.09 -19.67 24.33
C THR A 27 -6.52 -20.72 25.28
N ILE A 28 -6.28 -21.95 24.82
CA ILE A 28 -5.69 -23.03 25.60
C ILE A 28 -4.18 -22.87 25.71
N GLY A 29 -3.52 -22.66 24.56
CA GLY A 29 -2.07 -22.43 24.48
C GLY A 29 -1.65 -21.01 24.89
N ARG A 30 -2.62 -20.13 25.21
CA ARG A 30 -2.41 -18.75 25.64
C ARG A 30 -1.57 -17.94 24.67
N LYS A 31 -1.94 -17.98 23.36
CA LYS A 31 -1.20 -17.34 22.26
C LYS A 31 -2.12 -16.55 21.35
N MET A 32 -1.57 -15.50 20.76
CA MET A 32 -2.20 -14.69 19.72
C MET A 32 -1.33 -14.72 18.46
N TYR A 33 -1.97 -14.93 17.31
CA TYR A 33 -1.34 -14.86 15.99
C TYR A 33 -1.85 -13.62 15.27
N PHE A 34 -0.93 -12.84 14.72
CA PHE A 34 -1.27 -11.57 14.10
C PHE A 34 -0.24 -11.17 13.04
N TYR A 35 -0.65 -10.37 12.08
CA TYR A 35 0.28 -9.76 11.14
C TYR A 35 0.94 -8.52 11.74
N GLY A 36 2.19 -8.26 11.36
CA GLY A 36 2.92 -7.05 11.72
C GLY A 36 3.65 -6.47 10.52
N TYR A 37 3.95 -5.18 10.61
CA TYR A 37 4.50 -4.39 9.52
C TYR A 37 5.69 -3.57 10.01
N GLY A 38 6.79 -3.58 9.24
CA GLY A 38 7.95 -2.72 9.48
C GLY A 38 8.80 -3.07 10.70
N ARG A 39 8.67 -4.27 11.27
CA ARG A 39 9.48 -4.71 12.42
C ARG A 39 10.86 -5.21 12.00
N GLU A 40 10.91 -6.02 10.95
CA GLU A 40 12.13 -6.71 10.56
C GLU A 40 12.96 -5.83 9.61
N LYS A 41 14.23 -5.62 9.94
CA LYS A 41 15.14 -4.84 9.10
C LYS A 41 15.39 -5.55 7.77
N GLY A 42 15.24 -4.81 6.67
CA GLY A 42 15.45 -5.36 5.32
C GLY A 42 14.22 -6.02 4.71
N ILE A 43 13.12 -6.15 5.45
CA ILE A 43 11.83 -6.56 4.91
C ILE A 43 11.03 -5.32 4.50
N ASP A 44 10.35 -5.38 3.34
CA ASP A 44 9.47 -4.31 2.87
C ASP A 44 8.37 -4.05 3.92
N PRO A 45 8.20 -2.81 4.42
CA PRO A 45 7.26 -2.51 5.48
C PRO A 45 5.78 -2.66 5.09
N TYR A 46 5.47 -2.92 3.82
CA TYR A 46 4.11 -3.23 3.35
C TYR A 46 3.80 -4.72 3.36
N TYR A 47 4.79 -5.60 3.60
CA TYR A 47 4.55 -7.03 3.59
C TYR A 47 3.89 -7.52 4.88
N TYR A 48 2.99 -8.46 4.72
CA TYR A 48 2.26 -9.13 5.78
C TYR A 48 3.14 -10.21 6.39
N ILE A 49 3.72 -9.94 7.56
CA ILE A 49 4.60 -10.86 8.26
C ILE A 49 3.87 -11.40 9.47
N LEU A 50 3.81 -12.74 9.63
CA LEU A 50 3.10 -13.38 10.73
C LEU A 50 3.95 -13.50 11.98
N TYR A 51 3.36 -13.14 13.09
CA TYR A 51 3.94 -13.25 14.43
C TYR A 51 3.05 -14.03 15.37
N GLU A 52 3.65 -14.60 16.40
CA GLU A 52 3.01 -15.17 17.59
C GLU A 52 3.37 -14.34 18.83
N ALA A 53 2.42 -13.97 19.66
CA ALA A 53 2.64 -13.38 20.97
C ALA A 53 2.09 -14.27 22.07
N GLN A 54 2.79 -14.31 23.22
CA GLN A 54 2.31 -14.97 24.43
C GLN A 54 1.38 -14.03 25.19
N LEU A 55 0.14 -14.47 25.50
CA LEU A 55 -0.85 -13.60 26.15
C LEU A 55 -0.47 -13.22 27.59
N ASP A 56 0.32 -14.04 28.26
CA ASP A 56 0.68 -13.86 29.66
C ASP A 56 2.10 -13.30 29.87
N ARG A 57 2.82 -12.97 28.77
CA ARG A 57 4.19 -12.45 28.84
C ARG A 57 4.30 -11.18 27.99
N PRO A 58 4.58 -10.02 28.60
CA PRO A 58 4.82 -8.79 27.86
C PRO A 58 5.94 -8.94 26.83
N ASN A 59 5.74 -8.41 25.64
CA ASN A 59 6.73 -8.35 24.55
C ASN A 59 7.34 -9.71 24.12
N ALA A 60 6.70 -10.83 24.48
CA ALA A 60 7.11 -12.16 24.05
C ALA A 60 6.57 -12.46 22.64
N VAL A 61 7.15 -11.79 21.63
CA VAL A 61 6.75 -11.87 20.22
C VAL A 61 7.77 -12.67 19.43
N ARG A 62 7.30 -13.67 18.69
CA ARG A 62 8.11 -14.54 17.82
C ARG A 62 7.70 -14.37 16.35
N LEU A 63 8.69 -14.21 15.47
CA LEU A 63 8.53 -14.23 14.02
C LEU A 63 8.25 -15.67 13.54
N LEU A 64 7.24 -15.83 12.68
CA LEU A 64 6.85 -17.14 12.11
C LEU A 64 7.12 -17.25 10.61
N THR A 65 7.12 -16.13 9.88
CA THR A 65 7.31 -16.07 8.42
C THR A 65 8.43 -15.08 8.09
N PRO A 66 9.70 -15.54 8.02
CA PRO A 66 10.87 -14.65 7.92
C PRO A 66 11.21 -14.21 6.50
N GLU A 67 10.56 -14.73 5.47
CA GLU A 67 10.86 -14.41 4.08
C GLU A 67 10.44 -12.97 3.74
N ASN A 68 11.25 -12.28 2.93
CA ASN A 68 10.96 -10.92 2.46
C ASN A 68 9.88 -10.95 1.35
N ALA A 69 8.67 -11.30 1.75
CA ALA A 69 7.50 -11.43 0.90
C ALA A 69 6.22 -11.18 1.70
N SER A 70 5.11 -10.98 1.04
CA SER A 70 3.80 -10.86 1.68
C SER A 70 3.18 -12.24 1.88
N HIS A 71 2.88 -12.60 3.13
CA HIS A 71 2.37 -13.91 3.53
C HIS A 71 0.86 -13.93 3.66
N ASP A 72 0.25 -15.06 3.29
CA ASP A 72 -1.14 -15.41 3.53
C ASP A 72 -1.19 -16.76 4.26
N VAL A 73 -1.47 -16.71 5.56
CA VAL A 73 -1.29 -17.87 6.42
C VAL A 73 -2.63 -18.35 6.99
N SER A 74 -2.94 -19.62 6.72
CA SER A 74 -4.03 -20.35 7.35
C SER A 74 -3.49 -21.26 8.45
N ILE A 75 -3.96 -21.06 9.68
CA ILE A 75 -3.52 -21.83 10.87
C ILE A 75 -4.52 -22.96 11.13
N SER A 76 -4.03 -24.21 11.25
CA SER A 76 -4.85 -25.37 11.53
C SER A 76 -5.63 -25.24 12.86
N PRO A 77 -6.77 -25.91 13.02
CA PRO A 77 -7.51 -25.90 14.29
C PRO A 77 -6.71 -26.42 15.48
N SER A 78 -5.75 -27.31 15.25
CA SER A 78 -4.86 -27.86 16.27
C SER A 78 -3.68 -26.97 16.65
N TYR A 79 -3.48 -25.85 15.94
CA TYR A 79 -2.32 -24.94 16.07
C TYR A 79 -0.95 -25.62 15.84
N ARG A 80 -0.94 -26.82 15.25
CA ARG A 80 0.29 -27.58 15.01
C ARG A 80 0.93 -27.28 13.66
N TYR A 81 0.11 -26.89 12.68
CA TYR A 81 0.52 -26.64 11.30
C TYR A 81 -0.08 -25.35 10.78
N MET A 82 0.60 -24.77 9.79
CA MET A 82 0.15 -23.61 9.04
C MET A 82 0.38 -23.89 7.56
N VAL A 83 -0.58 -23.52 6.72
CA VAL A 83 -0.37 -23.40 5.27
C VAL A 83 -0.07 -21.94 5.02
N ASP A 84 1.04 -21.66 4.36
CA ASP A 84 1.51 -20.32 4.04
C ASP A 84 1.72 -20.20 2.53
N SER A 85 1.05 -19.22 1.93
CA SER A 85 1.25 -18.78 0.55
C SER A 85 1.91 -17.43 0.56
N TYR A 86 3.13 -17.31 0.09
CA TYR A 86 3.84 -16.03 0.08
C TYR A 86 4.37 -15.67 -1.30
N SER A 87 4.33 -14.39 -1.61
CA SER A 87 4.76 -13.83 -2.89
C SER A 87 5.18 -12.37 -2.75
N THR A 88 5.83 -11.85 -3.79
CA THR A 88 5.97 -10.42 -4.04
C THR A 88 5.28 -10.07 -5.34
N VAL A 89 5.28 -8.84 -5.77
CA VAL A 89 4.70 -8.46 -7.08
C VAL A 89 5.43 -9.12 -8.24
N SER A 90 6.72 -9.45 -8.08
CA SER A 90 7.59 -10.05 -9.10
C SER A 90 7.97 -11.50 -8.82
N GLN A 91 7.70 -12.02 -7.62
CA GLN A 91 7.93 -13.41 -7.26
C GLN A 91 6.62 -14.18 -7.25
N GLU A 92 6.56 -15.26 -7.98
CA GLU A 92 5.44 -16.19 -8.00
C GLU A 92 5.10 -16.73 -6.60
N PRO A 93 3.85 -17.13 -6.36
CA PRO A 93 3.45 -17.69 -5.08
C PRO A 93 4.23 -18.98 -4.75
N VAL A 94 4.79 -19.01 -3.57
CA VAL A 94 5.39 -20.21 -2.96
C VAL A 94 4.46 -20.69 -1.87
N ASN A 95 3.98 -21.93 -2.01
CA ASN A 95 3.04 -22.54 -1.08
C ASN A 95 3.75 -23.59 -0.25
N VAL A 96 3.68 -23.46 1.08
CA VAL A 96 4.38 -24.33 2.02
C VAL A 96 3.50 -24.74 3.19
N VAL A 97 3.82 -25.86 3.80
CA VAL A 97 3.34 -26.21 5.14
C VAL A 97 4.44 -25.89 6.14
N ARG A 98 4.09 -25.15 7.18
CA ARG A 98 4.97 -24.85 8.33
C ARG A 98 4.50 -25.59 9.58
N ASN A 99 5.43 -25.93 10.44
CA ASN A 99 5.07 -26.36 11.77
C ASN A 99 4.71 -25.14 12.68
N ARG A 100 4.24 -25.41 13.89
CA ARG A 100 3.87 -24.38 14.89
C ARG A 100 4.96 -23.34 15.21
N ASN A 101 6.21 -23.63 14.88
CA ASN A 101 7.34 -22.75 15.12
C ASN A 101 7.74 -21.91 13.89
N GLY A 102 6.97 -21.97 12.80
CA GLY A 102 7.25 -21.27 11.56
C GLY A 102 8.20 -22.02 10.61
N LYS A 103 8.82 -23.14 11.03
CA LYS A 103 9.73 -23.91 10.17
C LYS A 103 8.95 -24.59 9.04
N VAL A 104 9.38 -24.39 7.79
CA VAL A 104 8.88 -25.10 6.62
C VAL A 104 9.19 -26.58 6.77
N ILE A 105 8.16 -27.43 6.62
CA ILE A 105 8.25 -28.89 6.69
C ILE A 105 7.91 -29.57 5.36
N MET A 106 7.21 -28.85 4.48
CA MET A 106 6.86 -29.36 3.14
C MET A 106 6.60 -28.19 2.20
N THR A 107 7.05 -28.31 0.96
CA THR A 107 6.65 -27.42 -0.13
C THR A 107 5.46 -28.07 -0.85
N LEU A 108 4.44 -27.27 -1.11
CA LEU A 108 3.26 -27.67 -1.87
C LEU A 108 3.45 -27.38 -3.37
N GLU A 109 2.40 -27.68 -4.14
CA GLU A 109 2.36 -27.41 -5.57
C GLU A 109 2.65 -25.96 -5.90
N LYS A 110 3.34 -25.72 -7.03
CA LYS A 110 3.57 -24.40 -7.60
C LYS A 110 2.68 -24.21 -8.82
N PRO A 111 2.17 -22.99 -9.07
CA PRO A 111 1.47 -22.72 -10.32
C PRO A 111 2.41 -22.87 -11.51
N ASP A 112 1.92 -23.40 -12.63
CA ASP A 112 2.62 -23.33 -13.91
C ASP A 112 2.22 -22.02 -14.61
N LEU A 113 3.13 -21.05 -14.64
CA LEU A 113 2.92 -19.74 -15.27
C LEU A 113 3.62 -19.63 -16.64
N GLN A 114 4.25 -20.71 -17.12
CA GLN A 114 4.92 -20.71 -18.42
C GLN A 114 4.01 -20.20 -19.56
N PRO A 115 2.74 -20.65 -19.68
CA PRO A 115 1.85 -20.14 -20.72
C PRO A 115 1.60 -18.62 -20.65
N VAL A 116 1.61 -18.05 -19.45
CA VAL A 116 1.42 -16.60 -19.24
C VAL A 116 2.65 -15.82 -19.71
N TYR A 117 3.84 -16.31 -19.43
CA TYR A 117 5.09 -15.71 -19.89
C TYR A 117 5.26 -15.83 -21.41
N GLU A 118 4.86 -16.95 -22.01
CA GLU A 118 4.87 -17.16 -23.46
C GLU A 118 3.94 -16.19 -24.22
N MET A 119 2.87 -15.72 -23.58
CA MET A 119 2.03 -14.63 -24.10
C MET A 119 2.66 -13.25 -23.99
N GLY A 120 3.88 -13.13 -23.47
CA GLY A 120 4.61 -11.89 -23.32
C GLY A 120 4.30 -11.11 -22.01
N TRP A 121 3.54 -11.70 -21.09
CA TRP A 121 3.32 -11.05 -19.80
C TRP A 121 4.63 -10.94 -19.01
N LYS A 122 4.83 -9.77 -18.38
CA LYS A 122 5.97 -9.50 -17.50
C LYS A 122 5.48 -9.08 -16.13
N ALA A 123 6.12 -9.61 -15.10
CA ALA A 123 5.84 -9.19 -13.73
C ALA A 123 6.23 -7.72 -13.53
N PRO A 124 5.45 -6.96 -12.77
CA PRO A 124 5.81 -5.60 -12.41
C PRO A 124 6.99 -5.59 -11.44
N GLU A 125 7.66 -4.43 -11.36
CA GLU A 125 8.86 -4.25 -10.55
C GLU A 125 8.57 -3.39 -9.31
N ARG A 126 9.03 -3.84 -8.14
CA ARG A 126 8.99 -3.03 -6.92
C ARG A 126 10.08 -1.97 -6.96
N PHE A 127 9.75 -0.73 -6.56
CA PHE A 127 10.74 0.33 -6.42
C PHE A 127 10.59 1.09 -5.10
N LYS A 128 11.61 1.85 -4.78
CA LYS A 128 11.64 2.74 -3.62
C LYS A 128 12.19 4.11 -4.03
N VAL A 129 11.54 5.17 -3.56
CA VAL A 129 11.91 6.57 -3.73
C VAL A 129 11.74 7.33 -2.42
N LYS A 130 12.13 8.60 -2.37
CA LYS A 130 11.86 9.49 -1.24
C LYS A 130 10.57 10.25 -1.46
N ALA A 131 9.86 10.54 -0.37
CA ALA A 131 8.78 11.52 -0.34
C ALA A 131 9.32 12.94 -0.59
N ALA A 132 8.44 13.89 -0.81
CA ALA A 132 8.82 15.29 -1.06
C ALA A 132 9.56 15.96 0.13
N ASP A 133 9.57 15.33 1.32
CA ASP A 133 10.40 15.76 2.45
C ASP A 133 11.89 15.36 2.33
N GLY A 134 12.25 14.57 1.30
CA GLY A 134 13.59 14.05 1.08
C GLY A 134 14.06 12.97 2.06
N VAL A 135 13.24 12.60 3.04
CA VAL A 135 13.61 11.70 4.14
C VAL A 135 12.78 10.42 4.14
N THR A 136 11.46 10.52 4.06
CA THR A 136 10.54 9.38 4.16
C THR A 136 10.65 8.49 2.94
N ASP A 137 10.86 7.18 3.16
CA ASP A 137 10.85 6.20 2.07
C ASP A 137 9.41 5.93 1.60
N LEU A 138 9.17 6.06 0.31
CA LEU A 138 7.96 5.63 -0.38
C LEU A 138 8.26 4.39 -1.21
N TYR A 139 7.29 3.50 -1.28
CA TYR A 139 7.36 2.26 -2.03
C TYR A 139 6.33 2.27 -3.14
N GLY A 140 6.70 1.73 -4.28
CA GLY A 140 5.81 1.69 -5.43
C GLY A 140 6.03 0.46 -6.30
N VAL A 141 5.21 0.33 -7.34
CA VAL A 141 5.26 -0.73 -8.33
C VAL A 141 5.22 -0.12 -9.72
N MET A 142 6.04 -0.64 -10.63
CA MET A 142 6.17 -0.18 -12.01
C MET A 142 5.82 -1.31 -12.97
N TRP A 143 4.93 -1.05 -13.90
CA TRP A 143 4.60 -1.90 -15.04
C TRP A 143 5.26 -1.36 -16.29
N LYS A 144 5.84 -2.24 -17.10
CA LYS A 144 6.50 -1.94 -18.35
C LYS A 144 5.80 -2.66 -19.51
N PRO A 145 5.88 -2.16 -20.76
CA PRO A 145 5.39 -2.88 -21.94
C PRO A 145 5.98 -4.31 -22.05
N ALA A 146 5.27 -5.23 -22.67
CA ALA A 146 5.80 -6.57 -22.94
C ALA A 146 7.05 -6.53 -23.84
N ASP A 147 7.05 -5.63 -24.82
CA ASP A 147 8.16 -5.35 -25.74
C ASP A 147 9.09 -4.23 -25.24
N PHE A 148 9.15 -4.03 -23.92
CA PHE A 148 9.98 -2.99 -23.31
C PHE A 148 11.44 -3.06 -23.78
N ASP A 149 11.93 -1.92 -24.27
CA ASP A 149 13.27 -1.69 -24.73
C ASP A 149 13.87 -0.50 -23.97
N SER A 150 14.89 -0.72 -23.18
CA SER A 150 15.53 0.31 -22.35
C SER A 150 16.23 1.42 -23.14
N THR A 151 16.38 1.27 -24.46
CA THR A 151 16.95 2.29 -25.36
C THR A 151 15.89 3.26 -25.87
N LYS A 152 14.61 2.95 -25.71
CA LYS A 152 13.47 3.80 -26.06
C LYS A 152 13.04 4.65 -24.88
N VAL A 153 12.27 5.69 -25.15
CA VAL A 153 11.72 6.60 -24.15
C VAL A 153 10.20 6.49 -24.15
N TYR A 154 9.62 6.35 -22.96
CA TYR A 154 8.20 6.10 -22.75
C TYR A 154 7.56 7.18 -21.90
N PRO A 155 6.35 7.66 -22.24
CA PRO A 155 5.57 8.47 -21.33
C PRO A 155 5.21 7.67 -20.05
N ILE A 156 5.04 8.39 -18.94
CA ILE A 156 4.73 7.77 -17.64
C ILE A 156 3.31 8.12 -17.20
N ILE A 157 2.62 7.15 -16.62
CA ILE A 157 1.28 7.32 -16.02
C ILE A 157 1.32 6.89 -14.57
N SER A 158 0.89 7.77 -13.65
CA SER A 158 0.66 7.43 -12.24
C SER A 158 -0.79 7.01 -12.03
N ASN A 159 -0.99 5.79 -11.55
CA ASN A 159 -2.27 5.29 -11.07
C ASN A 159 -2.37 5.55 -9.56
N VAL A 160 -3.28 6.42 -9.16
CA VAL A 160 -3.36 6.92 -7.79
C VAL A 160 -4.66 6.54 -7.10
N TYR A 161 -4.55 6.16 -5.85
CA TYR A 161 -5.69 6.03 -4.95
C TYR A 161 -5.27 6.50 -3.54
N PRO A 162 -5.24 7.81 -3.29
CA PRO A 162 -5.03 8.32 -1.94
C PRO A 162 -6.31 8.10 -1.12
N GLY A 163 -6.13 7.57 0.06
CA GLY A 163 -7.22 7.41 1.00
C GLY A 163 -6.69 7.57 2.42
N PRO A 164 -7.51 8.03 3.36
CA PRO A 164 -7.05 8.28 4.73
C PRO A 164 -6.71 6.97 5.50
N PHE A 165 -6.97 5.82 4.90
CA PHE A 165 -6.74 4.49 5.50
C PHE A 165 -6.25 3.46 4.49
N PHE A 166 -5.95 3.86 3.25
CA PHE A 166 -5.58 2.96 2.18
C PHE A 166 -4.59 3.61 1.20
N GLU A 167 -3.66 2.83 0.69
CA GLU A 167 -2.79 3.14 -0.45
C GLU A 167 -2.88 2.00 -1.45
N TYR A 168 -3.02 2.32 -2.73
CA TYR A 168 -2.95 1.31 -3.76
C TYR A 168 -1.49 1.01 -4.11
N VAL A 169 -0.86 0.18 -3.28
CA VAL A 169 0.50 -0.33 -3.52
C VAL A 169 0.47 -1.86 -3.43
N PRO A 170 0.38 -2.57 -4.56
CA PRO A 170 0.35 -4.03 -4.58
C PRO A 170 1.57 -4.63 -3.88
N THR A 171 1.35 -5.71 -3.13
CA THR A 171 2.39 -6.40 -2.36
C THR A 171 2.52 -7.89 -2.71
N ARG A 172 1.58 -8.41 -3.51
CA ARG A 172 1.50 -9.83 -3.86
C ARG A 172 1.50 -10.01 -5.37
N PHE A 173 1.90 -11.19 -5.81
CA PHE A 173 1.84 -11.59 -7.20
C PHE A 173 0.39 -11.64 -7.69
N THR A 174 0.15 -11.08 -8.86
CA THR A 174 -1.11 -11.22 -9.58
C THR A 174 -0.90 -11.03 -11.08
N ILE A 175 -1.54 -11.87 -11.88
CA ILE A 175 -1.63 -11.69 -13.33
C ILE A 175 -2.89 -10.90 -13.73
N ASN A 176 -3.75 -10.58 -12.76
CA ASN A 176 -5.08 -9.99 -12.97
C ASN A 176 -5.11 -8.46 -12.79
N ASP A 177 -3.97 -7.78 -12.72
CA ASP A 177 -3.94 -6.33 -12.74
C ASP A 177 -4.19 -5.82 -14.17
N VAL A 178 -5.45 -5.87 -14.55
CA VAL A 178 -5.85 -5.61 -15.94
C VAL A 178 -5.71 -4.16 -16.36
N TYR A 179 -5.79 -3.20 -15.43
CA TYR A 179 -5.74 -1.78 -15.78
C TYR A 179 -4.30 -1.32 -16.03
N ASN A 180 -3.41 -1.49 -15.07
CA ASN A 180 -2.02 -1.08 -15.19
C ASN A 180 -1.28 -1.86 -16.29
N THR A 181 -1.50 -3.17 -16.34
CA THR A 181 -0.91 -4.03 -17.39
C THR A 181 -1.39 -3.60 -18.79
N ARG A 182 -2.69 -3.31 -18.99
CA ARG A 182 -3.21 -2.88 -20.29
C ARG A 182 -2.64 -1.54 -20.74
N LEU A 183 -2.55 -0.56 -19.83
CA LEU A 183 -1.92 0.72 -20.14
C LEU A 183 -0.44 0.54 -20.50
N ALA A 184 0.28 -0.33 -19.78
CA ALA A 184 1.66 -0.63 -20.12
C ALA A 184 1.78 -1.24 -21.54
N GLN A 185 0.85 -2.14 -21.95
CA GLN A 185 0.82 -2.72 -23.29
C GLN A 185 0.57 -1.67 -24.41
N LEU A 186 0.02 -0.51 -24.08
CA LEU A 186 -0.15 0.60 -25.00
C LEU A 186 1.12 1.45 -25.16
N GLY A 187 2.22 1.08 -24.52
CA GLY A 187 3.50 1.78 -24.62
C GLY A 187 3.76 2.82 -23.52
N PHE A 188 3.14 2.68 -22.36
CA PHE A 188 3.37 3.54 -21.20
C PHE A 188 4.21 2.83 -20.14
N ILE A 189 5.04 3.58 -19.42
CA ILE A 189 5.47 3.18 -18.08
C ILE A 189 4.31 3.53 -17.15
N VAL A 190 3.80 2.55 -16.42
CA VAL A 190 2.71 2.78 -15.44
C VAL A 190 3.25 2.55 -14.05
N ILE A 191 2.95 3.46 -13.14
CA ILE A 191 3.36 3.31 -11.74
C ILE A 191 2.16 3.43 -10.80
N THR A 192 2.32 2.87 -9.63
CA THR A 192 1.60 3.26 -8.42
C THR A 192 2.61 3.45 -7.31
N VAL A 193 2.45 4.47 -6.51
CA VAL A 193 3.37 4.80 -5.41
C VAL A 193 2.60 5.17 -4.16
N GLY A 194 3.10 4.73 -3.00
CA GLY A 194 2.59 5.18 -1.72
C GLY A 194 2.92 6.64 -1.46
N HIS A 195 2.17 7.26 -0.59
CA HIS A 195 2.36 8.66 -0.20
C HIS A 195 2.06 8.82 1.28
N ARG A 196 2.71 9.77 1.91
CA ARG A 196 2.43 10.08 3.31
C ARG A 196 0.95 10.43 3.49
N GLY A 197 0.34 9.99 4.58
CA GLY A 197 -1.10 10.15 4.85
C GLY A 197 -1.98 8.99 4.37
N GLY A 198 -1.43 8.02 3.66
CA GLY A 198 -2.17 6.88 3.12
C GLY A 198 -2.48 5.79 4.15
N THR A 199 -1.62 4.79 4.27
CA THR A 199 -1.89 3.60 5.08
C THR A 199 -1.53 3.73 6.56
N PRO A 200 -2.34 3.15 7.48
CA PRO A 200 -1.95 3.01 8.89
C PRO A 200 -0.81 2.00 9.11
N MET A 201 -0.53 1.11 8.15
CA MET A 201 0.52 0.09 8.24
C MET A 201 1.94 0.66 8.33
N ARG A 202 2.12 1.93 7.99
CA ARG A 202 3.37 2.66 8.10
C ARG A 202 3.54 3.43 9.43
N GLY A 203 2.59 3.27 10.36
CA GLY A 203 2.57 3.89 11.66
C GLY A 203 1.85 5.24 11.71
N LYS A 204 1.62 5.72 12.95
CA LYS A 204 0.75 6.87 13.21
C LYS A 204 1.23 8.15 12.53
N ALA A 205 2.52 8.47 12.59
CA ALA A 205 3.05 9.71 12.02
C ALA A 205 2.90 9.75 10.49
N TYR A 206 3.15 8.63 9.81
CA TYR A 206 2.93 8.50 8.37
C TYR A 206 1.45 8.64 8.03
N HIS A 207 0.60 7.90 8.72
CA HIS A 207 -0.84 7.86 8.46
C HIS A 207 -1.54 9.19 8.71
N ALA A 208 -1.16 9.93 9.76
CA ALA A 208 -1.80 11.19 10.13
C ALA A 208 -1.32 12.40 9.30
N TYR A 209 -0.37 12.22 8.38
CA TYR A 209 0.22 13.33 7.61
C TYR A 209 -0.82 14.10 6.78
N GLY A 210 -1.79 13.40 6.20
CA GLY A 210 -2.86 13.99 5.41
C GLY A 210 -4.04 14.56 6.20
N TYR A 211 -4.03 14.47 7.53
CA TYR A 211 -5.17 14.91 8.35
C TYR A 211 -5.40 16.42 8.18
N ASN A 212 -6.65 16.80 7.94
CA ASN A 212 -7.09 18.15 7.59
C ASN A 212 -6.55 18.73 6.26
N ASN A 213 -5.89 17.91 5.42
CA ASN A 213 -5.44 18.32 4.08
C ASN A 213 -5.60 17.18 3.07
N MET A 214 -6.80 16.64 2.95
CA MET A 214 -7.08 15.43 2.18
C MET A 214 -7.01 15.61 0.66
N ARG A 215 -6.98 16.84 0.17
CA ARG A 215 -6.82 17.13 -1.27
C ARG A 215 -5.35 17.11 -1.71
N ASP A 216 -4.51 17.82 -0.97
CA ASP A 216 -3.18 18.19 -1.46
C ASP A 216 -2.04 17.34 -0.89
N TYR A 217 -2.29 16.61 0.21
CA TYR A 217 -1.23 15.89 0.93
C TYR A 217 -0.45 14.88 0.06
N PRO A 218 -1.06 14.19 -0.95
CA PRO A 218 -0.33 13.22 -1.75
C PRO A 218 0.35 13.81 -2.99
N LEU A 219 -0.02 15.03 -3.41
CA LEU A 219 0.37 15.59 -4.72
C LEU A 219 1.88 15.78 -4.84
N ALA A 220 2.50 16.37 -3.84
CA ALA A 220 3.94 16.60 -3.84
C ALA A 220 4.75 15.30 -3.80
N ASP A 221 4.27 14.29 -3.07
CA ASP A 221 4.92 12.98 -2.98
C ASP A 221 4.88 12.24 -4.32
N ASP A 222 3.73 12.26 -5.03
CA ASP A 222 3.59 11.63 -6.36
C ASP A 222 4.50 12.31 -7.39
N LYS A 223 4.44 13.65 -7.47
CA LYS A 223 5.29 14.42 -8.37
C LYS A 223 6.77 14.14 -8.14
N TYR A 224 7.22 14.22 -6.89
CA TYR A 224 8.62 14.00 -6.53
C TYR A 224 9.08 12.56 -6.79
N ALA A 225 8.19 11.58 -6.61
CA ALA A 225 8.46 10.19 -6.96
C ALA A 225 8.70 10.02 -8.46
N ILE A 226 7.87 10.63 -9.31
CA ILE A 226 8.04 10.58 -10.77
C ILE A 226 9.35 11.26 -11.20
N GLU A 227 9.69 12.42 -10.65
CA GLU A 227 10.95 13.13 -10.93
C GLU A 227 12.17 12.27 -10.58
N GLN A 228 12.16 11.58 -9.43
CA GLN A 228 13.24 10.68 -9.05
C GLN A 228 13.35 9.44 -9.95
N LEU A 229 12.20 8.88 -10.37
CA LEU A 229 12.21 7.76 -11.31
C LEU A 229 12.74 8.18 -12.69
N ALA A 230 12.36 9.34 -13.20
CA ALA A 230 12.88 9.86 -14.46
C ALA A 230 14.39 10.18 -14.40
N ALA A 231 14.86 10.71 -13.27
CA ALA A 231 16.29 10.92 -13.05
C ALA A 231 17.09 9.60 -12.96
N ARG A 232 16.46 8.53 -12.45
CA ARG A 232 17.07 7.20 -12.34
C ARG A 232 17.04 6.39 -13.61
N TYR A 233 15.97 6.53 -14.40
CA TYR A 233 15.67 5.70 -15.54
C TYR A 233 15.54 6.54 -16.84
N PRO A 234 16.55 6.57 -17.70
CA PRO A 234 16.54 7.39 -18.94
C PRO A 234 15.41 7.03 -19.91
N PHE A 235 14.77 5.88 -19.75
CA PHE A 235 13.63 5.47 -20.56
C PHE A 235 12.30 6.12 -20.14
N ILE A 236 12.26 6.96 -19.11
CA ILE A 236 11.05 7.68 -18.67
C ILE A 236 11.08 9.11 -19.20
N ASP A 237 10.03 9.48 -19.95
CA ASP A 237 9.81 10.84 -20.46
C ASP A 237 9.06 11.68 -19.40
N ALA A 238 9.80 12.44 -18.61
CA ALA A 238 9.23 13.34 -17.60
C ALA A 238 8.47 14.55 -18.18
N THR A 239 8.50 14.74 -19.50
CA THR A 239 7.71 15.79 -20.19
C THR A 239 6.32 15.30 -20.61
N LYS A 240 6.04 14.01 -20.45
CA LYS A 240 4.78 13.36 -20.82
C LYS A 240 4.25 12.54 -19.66
N VAL A 241 3.75 13.23 -18.66
CA VAL A 241 3.24 12.64 -17.42
C VAL A 241 1.71 12.62 -17.42
N GLY A 242 1.14 11.43 -17.28
CA GLY A 242 -0.29 11.24 -17.07
C GLY A 242 -0.59 10.84 -15.63
N ILE A 243 -1.81 11.11 -15.18
CA ILE A 243 -2.33 10.67 -13.88
C ILE A 243 -3.76 10.17 -14.04
N TYR A 244 -4.10 9.07 -13.36
CA TYR A 244 -5.48 8.62 -13.31
C TYR A 244 -5.82 7.95 -11.99
N GLY A 245 -7.11 7.98 -11.64
CA GLY A 245 -7.61 7.28 -10.49
C GLY A 245 -9.12 7.31 -10.37
N HIS A 246 -9.64 6.47 -9.49
CA HIS A 246 -11.05 6.35 -9.19
C HIS A 246 -11.33 6.82 -7.76
N SER A 247 -12.53 7.38 -7.49
CA SER A 247 -12.94 7.85 -6.16
C SER A 247 -11.94 8.89 -5.60
N GLY A 248 -11.28 8.62 -4.48
CA GLY A 248 -10.18 9.46 -3.96
C GLY A 248 -9.07 9.68 -4.98
N GLY A 249 -8.79 8.69 -5.84
CA GLY A 249 -7.84 8.83 -6.94
C GLY A 249 -8.34 9.77 -8.05
N GLY A 250 -9.65 9.78 -8.31
CA GLY A 250 -10.25 10.77 -9.23
C GLY A 250 -10.15 12.19 -8.67
N PHE A 251 -10.40 12.36 -7.37
CA PHE A 251 -10.21 13.64 -6.69
C PHE A 251 -8.77 14.13 -6.79
N MET A 252 -7.79 13.27 -6.49
CA MET A 252 -6.37 13.60 -6.62
C MET A 252 -5.98 13.91 -8.06
N SER A 253 -6.44 13.14 -9.05
CA SER A 253 -6.08 13.35 -10.46
C SER A 253 -6.51 14.72 -10.97
N ALA A 254 -7.71 15.17 -10.61
CA ALA A 254 -8.18 16.51 -10.93
C ALA A 254 -7.38 17.60 -10.19
N ALA A 255 -7.11 17.40 -8.89
CA ALA A 255 -6.29 18.32 -8.11
C ALA A 255 -4.85 18.43 -8.67
N ALA A 256 -4.27 17.32 -9.10
CA ALA A 256 -2.91 17.26 -9.64
C ALA A 256 -2.74 18.14 -10.90
N ILE A 257 -3.62 18.00 -11.88
CA ILE A 257 -3.52 18.78 -13.13
C ILE A 257 -3.82 20.27 -12.91
N CYS A 258 -4.66 20.60 -11.91
CA CYS A 258 -4.92 22.00 -11.53
C CYS A 258 -3.75 22.61 -10.75
N THR A 259 -3.10 21.84 -9.88
CA THR A 259 -2.01 22.34 -9.02
C THR A 259 -0.68 22.37 -9.73
N TYR A 260 -0.42 21.42 -10.63
CA TYR A 260 0.83 21.29 -11.41
C TYR A 260 0.56 21.16 -12.90
N PRO A 261 -0.04 22.21 -13.56
CA PRO A 261 -0.44 22.15 -14.96
C PRO A 261 0.74 21.99 -15.93
N ASP A 262 1.93 22.46 -15.54
CA ASP A 262 3.16 22.32 -16.33
C ASP A 262 3.83 20.95 -16.17
N PHE A 263 3.37 20.11 -15.22
CA PHE A 263 3.95 18.80 -14.95
C PHE A 263 3.05 17.67 -15.46
N TYR A 264 1.76 17.69 -15.16
CA TYR A 264 0.82 16.67 -15.63
C TYR A 264 0.21 17.09 -16.97
N SER A 265 0.53 16.34 -18.02
CA SER A 265 0.04 16.60 -19.38
C SER A 265 -1.40 16.10 -19.61
N ALA A 266 -1.84 15.10 -18.84
CA ALA A 266 -3.17 14.51 -18.94
C ALA A 266 -3.64 13.95 -17.61
N ALA A 267 -4.94 14.07 -17.32
CA ALA A 267 -5.56 13.49 -16.13
C ALA A 267 -6.87 12.79 -16.49
N VAL A 268 -7.10 11.61 -15.90
CA VAL A 268 -8.39 10.93 -15.94
C VAL A 268 -8.94 10.82 -14.53
N SER A 269 -10.00 11.57 -14.26
CA SER A 269 -10.68 11.61 -12.98
C SER A 269 -11.99 10.81 -13.05
N SER A 270 -12.04 9.67 -12.34
CA SER A 270 -13.22 8.82 -12.29
C SER A 270 -13.87 8.90 -10.91
N ALA A 271 -15.16 9.30 -10.85
CA ALA A 271 -15.99 9.34 -9.64
C ALA A 271 -15.36 10.07 -8.45
N GLY A 272 -14.60 11.14 -8.68
CA GLY A 272 -13.98 11.92 -7.62
C GLY A 272 -15.00 12.76 -6.83
N ASN A 273 -14.76 12.90 -5.53
CA ASN A 273 -15.60 13.73 -4.64
C ASN A 273 -15.16 15.20 -4.69
N HIS A 274 -15.35 15.84 -5.84
CA HIS A 274 -14.84 17.19 -6.13
C HIS A 274 -15.50 18.32 -5.34
N ASP A 275 -16.69 18.09 -4.78
CA ASP A 275 -17.36 18.99 -3.85
C ASP A 275 -17.77 18.25 -2.58
N ASN A 276 -16.98 18.43 -1.52
CA ASN A 276 -17.23 17.75 -0.26
C ASN A 276 -18.46 18.29 0.51
N ARG A 277 -19.04 19.42 0.10
CA ARG A 277 -20.28 19.96 0.71
C ARG A 277 -21.50 19.09 0.40
N ILE A 278 -21.45 18.36 -0.72
CA ILE A 278 -22.52 17.47 -1.16
C ILE A 278 -22.18 15.99 -1.01
N TYR A 279 -20.99 15.68 -0.49
CA TYR A 279 -20.53 14.31 -0.26
C TYR A 279 -21.05 13.74 1.06
N ASN A 280 -20.74 12.49 1.38
CA ASN A 280 -21.14 11.81 2.61
C ASN A 280 -20.67 12.58 3.85
N LYS A 281 -21.64 13.10 4.63
CA LYS A 281 -21.38 13.95 5.78
C LYS A 281 -20.48 13.30 6.82
N GLY A 282 -20.72 12.03 7.18
CA GLY A 282 -19.92 11.32 8.18
C GLY A 282 -18.47 11.16 7.75
N PHE A 283 -18.22 10.85 6.47
CA PHE A 283 -16.87 10.79 5.92
C PHE A 283 -16.18 12.16 5.97
N VAL A 284 -16.89 13.20 5.55
CA VAL A 284 -16.34 14.56 5.49
C VAL A 284 -15.99 15.09 6.89
N GLU A 285 -16.89 14.93 7.86
CA GLU A 285 -16.65 15.38 9.25
C GLU A 285 -15.45 14.68 9.89
N ILE A 286 -15.27 13.38 9.63
CA ILE A 286 -14.15 12.59 10.18
C ILE A 286 -12.80 13.00 9.57
N HIS A 287 -12.76 13.22 8.26
CA HIS A 287 -11.49 13.37 7.53
C HIS A 287 -11.10 14.82 7.24
N PHE A 288 -12.06 15.71 7.07
CA PHE A 288 -11.82 17.13 6.79
C PHE A 288 -12.10 18.03 8.00
N GLY A 289 -12.79 17.52 9.01
CA GLY A 289 -13.17 18.26 10.19
C GLY A 289 -14.47 19.05 10.01
N VAL A 290 -14.85 19.76 11.05
CA VAL A 290 -16.05 20.60 11.11
C VAL A 290 -15.61 22.04 11.41
N ASP A 291 -16.14 23.00 10.67
CA ASP A 291 -15.97 24.43 11.01
C ASP A 291 -16.83 24.77 12.23
N ALA A 292 -16.18 25.14 13.32
CA ALA A 292 -16.83 25.48 14.59
C ALA A 292 -17.71 26.73 14.52
N VAL A 293 -17.50 27.60 13.51
CA VAL A 293 -18.22 28.88 13.38
C VAL A 293 -19.54 28.73 12.61
N SER A 294 -19.58 27.82 11.62
CA SER A 294 -20.72 27.75 10.69
C SER A 294 -21.50 26.43 10.77
N TYR A 295 -21.06 25.45 11.54
CA TYR A 295 -21.55 24.06 11.48
C TYR A 295 -21.57 23.49 10.05
N THR A 296 -20.93 24.19 9.11
CA THR A 296 -20.77 23.74 7.73
C THR A 296 -19.46 22.96 7.63
N HIS A 297 -19.55 21.85 6.97
CA HIS A 297 -18.66 20.69 7.06
C HIS A 297 -17.36 20.84 6.31
N LEU A 298 -16.94 22.07 5.94
CA LEU A 298 -15.83 22.24 5.02
C LEU A 298 -15.02 23.48 5.27
N ARG A 299 -13.74 23.31 5.32
CA ARG A 299 -12.80 24.37 4.96
C ARG A 299 -12.94 24.60 3.46
N ALA A 300 -13.28 25.84 3.07
CA ALA A 300 -13.57 26.18 1.68
C ALA A 300 -12.44 25.81 0.69
N HIS A 301 -11.19 25.79 1.14
CA HIS A 301 -10.03 25.42 0.33
C HIS A 301 -9.87 23.90 0.09
N GLU A 302 -10.70 23.06 0.72
CA GLU A 302 -10.65 21.61 0.56
C GLU A 302 -11.50 21.09 -0.61
N THR A 303 -12.09 21.97 -1.41
CA THR A 303 -12.83 21.61 -2.61
C THR A 303 -12.15 22.10 -3.87
N LEU A 304 -12.26 21.38 -4.98
CA LEU A 304 -11.77 21.82 -6.28
C LEU A 304 -12.48 23.05 -6.83
N MET A 305 -13.68 23.37 -6.32
CA MET A 305 -14.44 24.53 -6.74
C MET A 305 -13.86 25.87 -6.26
N ASN A 306 -12.84 25.82 -5.40
CA ASN A 306 -12.16 27.02 -4.86
C ASN A 306 -10.74 27.21 -5.45
N LEU A 307 -10.45 26.55 -6.57
CA LEU A 307 -9.21 26.71 -7.32
C LEU A 307 -9.30 27.84 -8.36
#